data_485ecbe59f72cf13fb79d36c77f1e0b4
#
_entry.id   485ecbe59f72cf13fb79d36c77f1e0b4
#
_cell.length_a   1.000
_cell.length_b   1.000
_cell.length_c   1.000
_cell.angle_alpha   90.00
_cell.angle_beta   90.00
_cell.angle_gamma   90.00
#
_symmetry.space_group_name_H-M   'P 1'
#
loop_
_entity.id
_entity.type
_entity.pdbx_description
1 polymer ?
#
loop_
_entity_poly.entity_id
_entity_poly.type
_entity_poly.pdbx_seq_one_letter_code
_entity_poly.pdbx_strand_id
1 'polypeptide(L)'
;MANKNKKNVDTHEIEKFNLLAHKWWDPTSEFKPLHEINPLRLNFIKSSVNLNGKKVLDVGCGGGILSESLASAGADVTGIDQGEKVIQIAKLHANESGVKVK
;
A
#
# COMPACT_ATOMS: atom_id res chain seq x y z
N MET A 1 10.05 24.90 23.67
CA MET A 1 8.97 24.70 24.12
C MET A 1 7.88 24.13 23.26
N ALA A 2 7.42 24.81 22.25
CA ALA A 2 6.48 24.23 21.29
C ALA A 2 6.96 22.90 20.72
N ASN A 3 8.26 22.79 20.51
CA ASN A 3 8.87 21.56 19.99
C ASN A 3 8.71 20.34 20.89
N LYS A 4 8.72 20.55 22.20
CA LYS A 4 8.60 19.46 23.16
C LYS A 4 7.19 18.86 23.12
N ASN A 5 6.17 19.71 23.07
CA ASN A 5 4.78 19.27 22.98
C ASN A 5 4.51 18.61 21.63
N LYS A 6 5.08 19.16 20.57
CA LYS A 6 5.01 18.56 19.24
C LYS A 6 5.62 17.17 19.20
N LYS A 7 6.75 16.98 19.86
CA LYS A 7 7.41 15.66 19.90
C LYS A 7 6.52 14.61 20.56
N ASN A 8 5.86 14.95 21.65
CA ASN A 8 4.99 14.02 22.35
C ASN A 8 3.76 13.66 21.51
N VAL A 9 3.17 14.66 20.85
CA VAL A 9 2.04 14.45 19.94
C VAL A 9 2.49 13.63 18.74
N ASP A 10 3.64 13.96 18.17
CA ASP A 10 4.18 13.27 17.01
C ASP A 10 4.48 11.80 17.33
N THR A 11 5.02 11.50 18.51
CA THR A 11 5.28 10.14 18.95
C THR A 11 3.98 9.32 19.02
N HIS A 12 2.95 9.91 19.58
CA HIS A 12 1.64 9.26 19.68
C HIS A 12 1.02 9.01 18.30
N GLU A 13 1.13 10.00 17.40
CA GLU A 13 0.65 9.86 16.03
C GLU A 13 1.46 8.82 15.24
N ILE A 14 2.75 8.75 15.46
CA ILE A 14 3.61 7.73 14.84
C ILE A 14 3.21 6.34 15.29
N GLU A 15 2.92 6.15 16.58
CA GLU A 15 2.46 4.87 17.11
C GLU A 15 1.13 4.45 16.48
N LYS A 16 0.19 5.38 16.37
CA LYS A 16 -1.11 5.13 15.71
C LYS A 16 -0.92 4.76 14.25
N PHE A 17 -0.06 5.48 13.56
CA PHE A 17 0.23 5.22 12.15
C PHE A 17 0.84 3.83 11.98
N ASN A 18 1.82 3.49 12.80
CA ASN A 18 2.48 2.18 12.71
C ASN A 18 1.50 1.04 12.98
N LEU A 19 0.60 1.22 13.92
CA LEU A 19 -0.42 0.23 14.22
C LEU A 19 -1.37 0.05 13.02
N LEU A 20 -1.81 1.14 12.41
CA LEU A 20 -2.68 1.09 11.25
C LEU A 20 -1.97 0.44 10.07
N ALA A 21 -0.71 0.80 9.83
CA ALA A 21 0.08 0.22 8.74
C ALA A 21 0.24 -1.29 8.93
N HIS A 22 0.53 -1.72 10.15
CA HIS A 22 0.65 -3.14 10.45
C HIS A 22 -0.65 -3.89 10.19
N LYS A 23 -1.78 -3.34 10.65
CA LYS A 23 -3.09 -3.95 10.46
C LYS A 23 -3.47 -4.04 8.99
N TRP A 24 -3.17 -2.99 8.21
CA TRP A 24 -3.53 -2.96 6.79
C TRP A 24 -2.97 -4.15 6.03
N TRP A 25 -1.74 -4.51 6.32
CA TRP A 25 -1.04 -5.60 5.64
C TRP A 25 -1.15 -6.95 6.34
N ASP A 26 -1.83 -7.01 7.49
CA ASP A 26 -2.10 -8.26 8.19
C ASP A 26 -3.34 -8.94 7.58
N PRO A 27 -3.19 -10.09 6.91
CA PRO A 27 -4.33 -10.76 6.26
C PRO A 27 -5.33 -11.36 7.26
N THR A 28 -5.04 -11.32 8.55
CA THR A 28 -5.96 -11.79 9.60
C THR A 28 -6.68 -10.64 10.30
N SER A 29 -6.38 -9.39 9.94
CA SER A 29 -6.99 -8.21 10.52
C SER A 29 -8.35 -7.90 9.89
N GLU A 30 -8.90 -6.75 10.26
CA GLU A 30 -10.13 -6.21 9.65
C GLU A 30 -9.99 -5.92 8.16
N PHE A 31 -8.76 -5.87 7.63
CA PHE A 31 -8.49 -5.70 6.20
C PHE A 31 -8.41 -7.03 5.44
N LYS A 32 -8.74 -8.13 6.08
CA LYS A 32 -8.77 -9.45 5.46
C LYS A 32 -9.51 -9.50 4.11
N PRO A 33 -10.69 -8.83 3.94
CA PRO A 33 -11.36 -8.87 2.64
C PRO A 33 -10.52 -8.35 1.48
N LEU A 34 -9.66 -7.37 1.72
CA LEU A 34 -8.78 -6.83 0.69
C LEU A 34 -7.74 -7.87 0.26
N HIS A 35 -7.20 -8.61 1.21
CA HIS A 35 -6.23 -9.67 0.93
C HIS A 35 -6.87 -10.86 0.23
N GLU A 36 -8.12 -11.16 0.54
CA GLU A 36 -8.84 -12.26 -0.10
C GLU A 36 -9.18 -11.97 -1.56
N ILE A 37 -9.59 -10.72 -1.85
CA ILE A 37 -9.98 -10.33 -3.21
C ILE A 37 -8.78 -10.05 -4.11
N ASN A 38 -7.63 -9.73 -3.53
CA ASN A 38 -6.46 -9.31 -4.30
C ASN A 38 -6.00 -10.35 -5.34
N PRO A 39 -5.87 -11.66 -5.00
CA PRO A 39 -5.48 -12.66 -5.99
C PRO A 39 -6.46 -12.77 -7.16
N LEU A 40 -7.74 -12.59 -6.89
CA LEU A 40 -8.77 -12.63 -7.93
C LEU A 40 -8.63 -11.46 -8.90
N ARG A 41 -8.39 -10.27 -8.36
CA ARG A 41 -8.14 -9.07 -9.17
C ARG A 41 -6.89 -9.21 -10.00
N LEU A 42 -5.81 -9.67 -9.39
CA LEU A 42 -4.54 -9.86 -10.09
C LEU A 42 -4.69 -10.87 -11.21
N ASN A 43 -5.32 -12.00 -10.96
CA ASN A 43 -5.53 -13.04 -11.97
C ASN A 43 -6.39 -12.55 -13.13
N PHE A 44 -7.44 -11.78 -12.84
CA PHE A 44 -8.28 -11.17 -13.87
C PHE A 44 -7.47 -10.26 -14.78
N ILE A 45 -6.65 -9.39 -14.19
CA ILE A 45 -5.81 -8.47 -14.96
C ILE A 45 -4.79 -9.25 -15.80
N LYS A 46 -4.12 -10.24 -15.20
CA LYS A 46 -3.13 -11.06 -15.90
C LYS A 46 -3.72 -11.84 -17.06
N SER A 47 -4.99 -12.21 -16.96
CA SER A 47 -5.67 -12.90 -18.06
C SER A 47 -5.95 -11.99 -19.26
N SER A 48 -6.01 -10.68 -19.04
CA SER A 48 -6.32 -9.70 -20.07
C SER A 48 -5.09 -9.01 -20.64
N VAL A 49 -4.01 -8.92 -19.87
CA VAL A 49 -2.81 -8.15 -20.23
C VAL A 49 -1.56 -8.87 -19.74
N ASN A 50 -0.53 -8.88 -20.57
CA ASN A 50 0.80 -9.24 -20.10
C ASN A 50 1.39 -8.04 -19.36
N LEU A 51 1.52 -8.16 -18.05
CA LEU A 51 1.94 -7.06 -17.17
C LEU A 51 3.41 -6.69 -17.30
N ASN A 52 4.23 -7.62 -17.77
CA ASN A 52 5.67 -7.39 -17.83
C ASN A 52 6.02 -6.17 -18.69
N GLY A 53 6.67 -5.18 -18.09
CA GLY A 53 7.06 -3.94 -18.75
C GLY A 53 5.94 -2.94 -19.01
N LYS A 54 4.72 -3.24 -18.60
CA LYS A 54 3.58 -2.34 -18.82
C LYS A 54 3.56 -1.23 -17.76
N LYS A 55 3.18 -0.04 -18.19
CA LYS A 55 2.89 1.06 -17.29
C LYS A 55 1.47 0.94 -16.78
N VAL A 56 1.28 0.93 -15.47
CA VAL A 56 -0.02 0.75 -14.84
C VAL A 56 -0.27 1.86 -13.84
N LEU A 57 -1.47 2.43 -13.91
CA LEU A 57 -1.95 3.39 -12.93
C LEU A 57 -3.00 2.71 -12.07
N ASP A 58 -2.74 2.62 -10.77
CA ASP A 58 -3.69 2.07 -9.79
C ASP A 58 -4.39 3.22 -9.09
N VAL A 59 -5.61 3.51 -9.49
CA VAL A 59 -6.42 4.61 -8.95
C VAL A 59 -7.17 4.12 -7.72
N GLY A 60 -7.01 4.86 -6.61
CA GLY A 60 -7.55 4.43 -5.33
C GLY A 60 -6.75 3.26 -4.75
N CYS A 61 -5.44 3.35 -4.82
CA CYS A 61 -4.56 2.23 -4.48
C CYS A 61 -4.56 1.84 -2.99
N GLY A 62 -5.05 2.71 -2.12
CA GLY A 62 -5.07 2.46 -0.69
C GLY A 62 -3.67 2.16 -0.15
N GLY A 63 -3.57 1.13 0.69
CA GLY A 63 -2.31 0.70 1.28
C GLY A 63 -1.37 -0.06 0.35
N GLY A 64 -1.74 -0.21 -0.93
CA GLY A 64 -0.83 -0.71 -1.96
C GLY A 64 -0.86 -2.20 -2.22
N ILE A 65 -1.86 -2.92 -1.73
CA ILE A 65 -1.91 -4.39 -1.86
C ILE A 65 -1.90 -4.81 -3.33
N LEU A 66 -2.80 -4.27 -4.14
CA LEU A 66 -2.84 -4.59 -5.57
C LEU A 66 -1.64 -4.00 -6.30
N SER A 67 -1.26 -2.76 -6.00
CA SER A 67 -0.11 -2.11 -6.63
C SER A 67 1.17 -2.95 -6.50
N GLU A 68 1.44 -3.48 -5.31
CA GLU A 68 2.64 -4.30 -5.09
C GLU A 68 2.57 -5.62 -5.86
N SER A 69 1.38 -6.23 -5.93
CA SER A 69 1.18 -7.44 -6.72
C SER A 69 1.43 -7.21 -8.21
N LEU A 70 0.94 -6.09 -8.74
CA LEU A 70 1.16 -5.72 -10.14
C LEU A 70 2.65 -5.46 -10.43
N ALA A 71 3.32 -4.76 -9.52
CA ALA A 71 4.76 -4.49 -9.64
C ALA A 71 5.57 -5.79 -9.57
N SER A 72 5.21 -6.70 -8.68
CA SER A 72 5.86 -8.01 -8.58
C SER A 72 5.65 -8.86 -9.83
N ALA A 73 4.58 -8.63 -10.57
CA ALA A 73 4.33 -9.28 -11.85
C ALA A 73 5.08 -8.61 -13.02
N GLY A 74 5.90 -7.60 -12.76
CA GLY A 74 6.76 -6.96 -13.74
C GLY A 74 6.25 -5.65 -14.30
N ALA A 75 5.13 -5.13 -13.80
CA ALA A 75 4.59 -3.85 -14.26
C ALA A 75 5.33 -2.66 -13.63
N ASP A 76 5.36 -1.54 -14.35
CA ASP A 76 5.79 -0.24 -13.85
C ASP A 76 4.56 0.47 -13.29
N VAL A 77 4.39 0.42 -11.96
CA VAL A 77 3.14 0.80 -11.30
C VAL A 77 3.27 2.17 -10.65
N THR A 78 2.27 3.00 -10.88
CA THR A 78 2.04 4.23 -10.11
C THR A 78 0.71 4.09 -9.40
N GLY A 79 0.72 4.23 -8.07
CA GLY A 79 -0.50 4.22 -7.26
C GLY A 79 -0.88 5.63 -6.85
N ILE A 80 -2.16 5.94 -6.90
CA ILE A 80 -2.69 7.21 -6.42
C ILE A 80 -3.88 6.98 -5.51
N ASP A 81 -4.03 7.83 -4.51
CA ASP A 81 -5.15 7.79 -3.58
C ASP A 81 -5.36 9.17 -2.96
N GLN A 82 -6.59 9.47 -2.58
CA GLN A 82 -6.91 10.74 -1.91
C GLN A 82 -6.43 10.78 -0.47
N GLY A 83 -6.26 9.62 0.17
CA GLY A 83 -5.88 9.53 1.58
C GLY A 83 -4.37 9.63 1.76
N GLU A 84 -3.90 10.71 2.41
CA GLU A 84 -2.46 10.86 2.66
C GLU A 84 -1.90 9.74 3.53
N LYS A 85 -2.64 9.34 4.57
CA LYS A 85 -2.19 8.27 5.47
C LYS A 85 -2.06 6.93 4.78
N VAL A 86 -3.03 6.57 3.92
CA VAL A 86 -2.95 5.30 3.20
C VAL A 86 -1.82 5.30 2.18
N ILE A 87 -1.54 6.44 1.56
CA ILE A 87 -0.38 6.56 0.67
C ILE A 87 0.93 6.37 1.45
N GLN A 88 1.02 6.92 2.65
CA GLN A 88 2.18 6.71 3.50
C GLN A 88 2.34 5.24 3.89
N ILE A 89 1.26 4.55 4.18
CA ILE A 89 1.26 3.11 4.45
C ILE A 89 1.77 2.35 3.23
N ALA A 90 1.27 2.70 2.04
CA ALA A 90 1.69 2.07 0.79
C ALA A 90 3.19 2.24 0.55
N LYS A 91 3.71 3.44 0.75
CA LYS A 91 5.13 3.73 0.60
C LYS A 91 5.99 2.96 1.60
N LEU A 92 5.55 2.92 2.85
CA LEU A 92 6.27 2.22 3.91
C LEU A 92 6.39 0.74 3.58
N HIS A 93 5.29 0.10 3.23
CA HIS A 93 5.30 -1.33 2.94
C HIS A 93 6.07 -1.66 1.66
N ALA A 94 5.92 -0.87 0.61
CA ALA A 94 6.67 -1.07 -0.62
C ALA A 94 8.18 -1.00 -0.37
N ASN A 95 8.60 -0.06 0.45
CA ASN A 95 10.00 0.06 0.84
C ASN A 95 10.48 -1.15 1.65
N GLU A 96 9.68 -1.62 2.59
CA GLU A 96 10.02 -2.80 3.41
C GLU A 96 10.08 -4.08 2.58
N SER A 97 9.16 -4.25 1.64
CA SER A 97 9.10 -5.45 0.80
C SER A 97 10.08 -5.39 -0.38
N GLY A 98 10.69 -4.25 -0.64
CA GLY A 98 11.62 -4.08 -1.74
C GLY A 98 10.97 -3.98 -3.11
N VAL A 99 9.67 -3.72 -3.16
CA VAL A 99 8.93 -3.58 -4.42
C VAL A 99 8.88 -2.11 -4.81
N LYS A 100 9.11 -1.83 -6.09
CA LYS A 100 9.08 -0.46 -6.61
C LYS A 100 7.69 -0.09 -7.08
N VAL A 101 7.04 0.82 -6.36
CA VAL A 101 5.77 1.44 -6.74
C VAL A 101 5.92 2.95 -6.58
N LYS A 102 5.44 3.69 -7.56
CA LYS A 102 5.49 5.15 -7.52
C LYS A 102 4.22 5.75 -6.93
#